data_cf846f041a4f9071f062a334c1c26374
#
_entry.id   cf846f041a4f9071f062a334c1c26374
#
_cell.length_a   1.000
_cell.length_b   1.000
_cell.length_c   1.000
_cell.angle_alpha   90.00
_cell.angle_beta   90.00
_cell.angle_gamma   90.00
#
_symmetry.space_group_name_H-M   'P 1'
#
loop_
_entity.id
_entity.type
_entity.pdbx_description
1 polymer ?
#
loop_
_entity_poly.entity_id
_entity_poly.type
_entity_poly.pdbx_seq_one_letter_code
_entity_poly.pdbx_strand_id
1 'polypeptide(L)'
;MARPLIISDCDEVLLHMIVPFGEWLDETQPVSFKLIGNDFSTAIRDKQSGEPVEPAEIWRLLNLFFDNEMHRQSPIVGAVGAINTLAQHADVVILTNLHDKHNESRRAQLLAHGIDFPVFTNQGPKGPALQAILEKYQPSKAVIIDDLAQHHGSAKEHVPHIDRLHLCGEPTLAPHITCGFEAGHAHARIDTWEHALPWLLSRL
;
A
#
# COMPACT_ATOMS: atom_id res chain seq x y z
N MET A 1 1.76 15.95 25.46
CA MET A 1 2.96 15.46 24.74
C MET A 1 2.51 15.05 23.33
N ALA A 2 3.33 15.26 22.32
CA ALA A 2 3.03 14.81 20.97
C ALA A 2 2.93 13.28 20.95
N ARG A 3 1.91 12.73 20.26
CA ARG A 3 1.74 11.27 20.11
C ARG A 3 2.65 10.75 18.99
N PRO A 4 3.05 9.47 19.02
CA PRO A 4 3.63 8.82 17.84
C PRO A 4 2.64 8.81 16.67
N LEU A 5 3.14 8.62 15.43
CA LEU A 5 2.33 8.55 14.22
C LEU A 5 2.65 7.29 13.42
N ILE A 6 1.62 6.54 13.08
CA ILE A 6 1.68 5.46 12.08
C ILE A 6 1.13 6.01 10.76
N ILE A 7 1.90 5.86 9.69
CA ILE A 7 1.51 6.21 8.32
C ILE A 7 1.49 4.90 7.54
N SER A 8 0.31 4.39 7.21
CA SER A 8 0.14 3.13 6.50
C SER A 8 -0.23 3.35 5.05
N ASP A 9 0.39 2.62 4.13
CA ASP A 9 -0.20 2.42 2.81
C ASP A 9 -1.50 1.61 2.93
N CYS A 10 -2.25 1.52 1.85
CA CYS A 10 -3.52 0.81 1.79
C CYS A 10 -3.44 -0.48 0.99
N ASP A 11 -3.14 -0.38 -0.30
CA ASP A 11 -3.14 -1.52 -1.21
C ASP A 11 -1.95 -2.44 -0.90
N GLU A 12 -2.18 -3.75 -0.80
CA GLU A 12 -1.23 -4.80 -0.38
C GLU A 12 -0.68 -4.68 1.05
N VAL A 13 -1.11 -3.63 1.78
CA VAL A 13 -0.79 -3.44 3.21
C VAL A 13 -2.02 -3.68 4.08
N LEU A 14 -3.12 -3.00 3.81
CA LEU A 14 -4.39 -3.13 4.53
C LEU A 14 -5.43 -3.93 3.76
N LEU A 15 -5.48 -3.74 2.44
CA LEU A 15 -6.42 -4.38 1.53
C LEU A 15 -5.68 -5.12 0.42
N HIS A 16 -6.18 -6.28 0.04
CA HIS A 16 -5.77 -6.97 -1.18
C HIS A 16 -6.14 -6.14 -2.40
N MET A 17 -5.25 -5.98 -3.36
CA MET A 17 -5.50 -5.27 -4.61
C MET A 17 -5.19 -6.13 -5.84
N ILE A 18 -4.00 -6.74 -5.88
CA ILE A 18 -3.52 -7.41 -7.09
C ILE A 18 -4.35 -8.64 -7.45
N VAL A 19 -4.81 -9.39 -6.45
CA VAL A 19 -5.63 -10.60 -6.68
C VAL A 19 -7.02 -10.20 -7.21
N PRO A 20 -7.82 -9.35 -6.53
CA PRO A 20 -9.12 -8.93 -7.06
C PRO A 20 -9.01 -8.16 -8.39
N PHE A 21 -7.92 -7.43 -8.62
CA PHE A 21 -7.65 -6.79 -9.90
C PHE A 21 -7.44 -7.83 -11.00
N GLY A 22 -6.62 -8.84 -10.77
CA GLY A 22 -6.37 -9.94 -11.71
C GLY A 22 -7.64 -10.73 -12.04
N GLU A 23 -8.44 -11.08 -11.03
CA GLU A 23 -9.73 -11.75 -11.19
C GLU A 23 -10.69 -10.91 -12.05
N TRP A 24 -10.83 -9.61 -11.76
CA TRP A 24 -11.64 -8.71 -12.56
C TRP A 24 -11.15 -8.59 -14.01
N LEU A 25 -9.84 -8.52 -14.23
CA LEU A 25 -9.27 -8.52 -15.58
C LEU A 25 -9.65 -9.79 -16.36
N ASP A 26 -9.50 -10.94 -15.71
CA ASP A 26 -9.81 -12.23 -16.31
C ASP A 26 -11.29 -12.42 -16.60
N GLU A 27 -12.18 -11.88 -15.76
CA GLU A 27 -13.62 -11.97 -15.93
C GLU A 27 -14.17 -11.04 -17.01
N THR A 28 -13.66 -9.81 -17.08
CA THR A 28 -14.37 -8.74 -17.80
C THR A 28 -13.57 -8.08 -18.93
N GLN A 29 -12.23 -8.26 -18.95
CA GLN A 29 -11.37 -7.60 -19.92
C GLN A 29 -10.78 -8.59 -20.95
N PRO A 30 -10.41 -8.12 -22.15
CA PRO A 30 -9.76 -8.98 -23.15
C PRO A 30 -8.30 -9.29 -22.83
N VAL A 31 -7.90 -9.13 -21.57
CA VAL A 31 -6.55 -9.36 -21.07
C VAL A 31 -6.55 -10.36 -19.92
N SER A 32 -5.42 -11.01 -19.68
CA SER A 32 -5.19 -11.89 -18.53
C SER A 32 -4.11 -11.29 -17.64
N PHE A 33 -4.16 -11.63 -16.35
CA PHE A 33 -3.16 -11.25 -15.38
C PHE A 33 -2.38 -12.46 -14.89
N LYS A 34 -1.04 -12.40 -15.00
CA LYS A 34 -0.17 -13.43 -14.47
C LYS A 34 1.17 -12.85 -14.05
N LEU A 35 1.47 -12.89 -12.77
CA LEU A 35 2.80 -12.54 -12.25
C LEU A 35 3.82 -13.62 -12.67
N ILE A 36 4.83 -13.22 -13.42
CA ILE A 36 5.96 -14.07 -13.82
C ILE A 36 7.25 -13.31 -13.50
N GLY A 37 8.01 -13.80 -12.52
CA GLY A 37 9.20 -13.08 -12.05
C GLY A 37 8.86 -11.77 -11.35
N ASN A 38 9.76 -10.80 -11.41
CA ASN A 38 9.66 -9.53 -10.68
C ASN A 38 9.25 -8.36 -11.60
N ASP A 39 8.77 -8.64 -12.81
CA ASP A 39 8.40 -7.62 -13.78
C ASP A 39 6.88 -7.50 -13.90
N PHE A 40 6.32 -6.55 -13.17
CA PHE A 40 4.90 -6.24 -13.21
C PHE A 40 4.44 -5.70 -14.58
N SER A 41 5.35 -5.06 -15.33
CA SER A 41 5.01 -4.47 -16.64
C SER A 41 4.61 -5.52 -17.68
N THR A 42 5.00 -6.78 -17.50
CA THR A 42 4.69 -7.91 -18.37
C THR A 42 3.59 -8.82 -17.82
N ALA A 43 3.04 -8.49 -16.66
CA ALA A 43 2.04 -9.32 -15.97
C ALA A 43 0.67 -9.30 -16.66
N ILE A 44 0.31 -8.21 -17.35
CA ILE A 44 -0.95 -8.08 -18.07
C ILE A 44 -0.71 -8.36 -19.55
N ARG A 45 -1.43 -9.35 -20.10
CA ARG A 45 -1.27 -9.81 -21.47
C ARG A 45 -2.60 -9.86 -22.20
N ASP A 46 -2.60 -9.50 -23.46
CA ASP A 46 -3.74 -9.69 -24.34
C ASP A 46 -4.07 -11.18 -24.50
N LYS A 47 -5.34 -11.56 -24.32
CA LYS A 47 -5.77 -12.96 -24.34
C LYS A 47 -5.66 -13.60 -25.73
N GLN A 48 -5.71 -12.81 -26.81
CA GLN A 48 -5.69 -13.33 -28.17
C GLN A 48 -4.25 -13.50 -28.70
N SER A 49 -3.40 -12.47 -28.50
CA SER A 49 -2.02 -12.49 -28.98
C SER A 49 -1.02 -13.11 -27.98
N GLY A 50 -1.33 -13.08 -26.67
CA GLY A 50 -0.42 -13.47 -25.60
C GLY A 50 0.68 -12.44 -25.30
N GLU A 51 0.70 -11.32 -26.04
CA GLU A 51 1.72 -10.28 -25.85
C GLU A 51 1.39 -9.37 -24.65
N PRO A 52 2.42 -8.82 -23.96
CA PRO A 52 2.21 -7.81 -22.92
C PRO A 52 1.46 -6.61 -23.48
N VAL A 53 0.56 -6.03 -22.70
CA VAL A 53 -0.11 -4.78 -23.08
C VAL A 53 0.82 -3.58 -22.86
N GLU A 54 0.56 -2.51 -23.61
CA GLU A 54 1.32 -1.26 -23.47
C GLU A 54 1.13 -0.63 -22.08
N PRO A 55 2.15 0.07 -21.52
CA PRO A 55 2.07 0.69 -20.19
C PRO A 55 0.86 1.61 -20.01
N ALA A 56 0.45 2.35 -21.05
CA ALA A 56 -0.72 3.21 -21.00
C ALA A 56 -2.02 2.43 -20.75
N GLU A 57 -2.11 1.21 -21.28
CA GLU A 57 -3.26 0.33 -21.07
C GLU A 57 -3.30 -0.22 -19.64
N ILE A 58 -2.13 -0.54 -19.04
CA ILE A 58 -2.03 -0.94 -17.63
C ILE A 58 -2.63 0.15 -16.74
N TRP A 59 -2.21 1.41 -16.95
CA TRP A 59 -2.73 2.54 -16.18
C TRP A 59 -4.22 2.79 -16.41
N ARG A 60 -4.70 2.61 -17.64
CA ARG A 60 -6.13 2.72 -17.95
C ARG A 60 -6.94 1.66 -17.19
N LEU A 61 -6.49 0.42 -17.18
CA LEU A 61 -7.15 -0.69 -16.49
C LEU A 61 -7.12 -0.50 -14.97
N LEU A 62 -6.00 -0.07 -14.39
CA LEU A 62 -5.91 0.26 -12.97
C LEU A 62 -6.89 1.38 -12.57
N ASN A 63 -6.94 2.45 -13.36
CA ASN A 63 -7.90 3.54 -13.10
C ASN A 63 -9.35 3.05 -13.19
N LEU A 64 -9.67 2.23 -14.19
CA LEU A 64 -11.01 1.66 -14.36
C LEU A 64 -11.41 0.75 -13.19
N PHE A 65 -10.47 -0.03 -12.67
CA PHE A 65 -10.67 -0.84 -11.47
C PHE A 65 -10.98 0.04 -10.24
N PHE A 66 -10.17 1.05 -10.00
CA PHE A 66 -10.40 1.97 -8.88
C PHE A 66 -11.67 2.83 -9.06
N ASP A 67 -12.07 3.13 -10.29
CA ASP A 67 -13.32 3.85 -10.56
C ASP A 67 -14.57 2.99 -10.25
N ASN A 68 -14.52 1.66 -10.44
CA ASN A 68 -15.74 0.84 -10.44
C ASN A 68 -15.69 -0.39 -9.53
N GLU A 69 -14.51 -0.93 -9.22
CA GLU A 69 -14.34 -2.28 -8.67
C GLU A 69 -13.67 -2.30 -7.28
N MET A 70 -13.44 -1.15 -6.65
CA MET A 70 -12.82 -1.09 -5.31
C MET A 70 -13.54 -1.97 -4.28
N HIS A 71 -14.84 -2.21 -4.45
CA HIS A 71 -15.63 -3.08 -3.58
C HIS A 71 -15.17 -4.55 -3.57
N ARG A 72 -14.37 -4.99 -4.55
CA ARG A 72 -13.78 -6.34 -4.61
C ARG A 72 -12.60 -6.51 -3.66
N GLN A 73 -12.00 -5.41 -3.20
CA GLN A 73 -10.86 -5.46 -2.29
C GLN A 73 -11.33 -5.86 -0.88
N SER A 74 -10.68 -6.86 -0.31
CA SER A 74 -10.94 -7.34 1.06
C SER A 74 -9.74 -7.07 1.97
N PRO A 75 -9.93 -6.99 3.30
CA PRO A 75 -8.83 -6.78 4.22
C PRO A 75 -7.81 -7.91 4.22
N ILE A 76 -6.54 -7.54 4.28
CA ILE A 76 -5.43 -8.47 4.54
C ILE A 76 -5.58 -9.05 5.95
N VAL A 77 -5.24 -10.34 6.07
CA VAL A 77 -5.38 -11.08 7.34
C VAL A 77 -4.62 -10.37 8.47
N GLY A 78 -5.34 -10.05 9.53
CA GLY A 78 -4.82 -9.37 10.70
C GLY A 78 -4.71 -7.85 10.60
N ALA A 79 -4.82 -7.25 9.41
CA ALA A 79 -4.64 -5.82 9.20
C ALA A 79 -5.58 -4.96 10.06
N VAL A 80 -6.87 -5.25 10.03
CA VAL A 80 -7.90 -4.47 10.76
C VAL A 80 -7.63 -4.48 12.27
N GLY A 81 -7.37 -5.65 12.83
CA GLY A 81 -7.08 -5.79 14.27
C GLY A 81 -5.79 -5.09 14.67
N ALA A 82 -4.74 -5.24 13.87
CA ALA A 82 -3.43 -4.66 14.16
C ALA A 82 -3.45 -3.12 14.06
N ILE A 83 -4.03 -2.54 12.99
CA ILE A 83 -4.06 -1.08 12.82
C ILE A 83 -4.90 -0.39 13.92
N ASN A 84 -6.03 -1.02 14.32
CA ASN A 84 -6.85 -0.53 15.42
C ASN A 84 -6.15 -0.68 16.79
N THR A 85 -5.30 -1.70 16.98
CA THR A 85 -4.46 -1.84 18.18
C THR A 85 -3.41 -0.73 18.21
N LEU A 86 -2.73 -0.45 17.10
CA LEU A 86 -1.76 0.64 16.99
C LEU A 86 -2.38 2.00 17.30
N ALA A 87 -3.63 2.23 16.89
CA ALA A 87 -4.37 3.47 17.15
C ALA A 87 -4.58 3.77 18.64
N GLN A 88 -4.51 2.76 19.52
CA GLN A 88 -4.55 2.97 20.97
C GLN A 88 -3.27 3.65 21.49
N HIS A 89 -2.15 3.51 20.78
CA HIS A 89 -0.81 3.97 21.17
C HIS A 89 -0.29 5.14 20.33
N ALA A 90 -0.78 5.31 19.13
CA ALA A 90 -0.33 6.32 18.16
C ALA A 90 -1.51 6.96 17.44
N ASP A 91 -1.29 8.11 16.78
CA ASP A 91 -2.17 8.58 15.73
C ASP A 91 -1.94 7.72 14.49
N VAL A 92 -2.99 7.50 13.69
CA VAL A 92 -2.91 6.69 12.48
C VAL A 92 -3.43 7.50 11.30
N VAL A 93 -2.71 7.45 10.18
CA VAL A 93 -3.16 7.99 8.90
C VAL A 93 -2.87 7.00 7.78
N ILE A 94 -3.68 7.03 6.74
CA ILE A 94 -3.49 6.23 5.54
C ILE A 94 -2.93 7.13 4.44
N LEU A 95 -1.83 6.72 3.79
CA LEU A 95 -1.22 7.42 2.66
C LEU A 95 -1.16 6.48 1.46
N THR A 96 -2.08 6.62 0.53
CA THR A 96 -2.28 5.72 -0.61
C THR A 96 -2.05 6.40 -1.96
N ASN A 97 -1.46 5.69 -2.93
CA ASN A 97 -1.22 6.21 -4.27
C ASN A 97 -2.46 6.07 -5.15
N LEU A 98 -3.44 6.95 -4.91
CA LEU A 98 -4.67 7.10 -5.69
C LEU A 98 -4.85 8.56 -6.13
N HIS A 99 -5.63 8.77 -7.19
CA HIS A 99 -6.10 10.12 -7.56
C HIS A 99 -7.05 10.67 -6.48
N ASP A 100 -7.04 11.98 -6.27
CA ASP A 100 -7.87 12.66 -5.25
C ASP A 100 -9.37 12.38 -5.41
N LYS A 101 -9.83 12.15 -6.65
CA LYS A 101 -11.23 11.76 -6.93
C LYS A 101 -11.67 10.48 -6.20
N HIS A 102 -10.74 9.61 -5.81
CA HIS A 102 -11.01 8.36 -5.10
C HIS A 102 -10.92 8.48 -3.56
N ASN A 103 -10.55 9.64 -3.03
CA ASN A 103 -10.34 9.81 -1.60
C ASN A 103 -11.59 9.42 -0.78
N GLU A 104 -12.75 9.95 -1.15
CA GLU A 104 -14.02 9.65 -0.46
C GLU A 104 -14.41 8.18 -0.58
N SER A 105 -14.29 7.59 -1.77
CA SER A 105 -14.60 6.16 -2.00
C SER A 105 -13.66 5.24 -1.19
N ARG A 106 -12.36 5.55 -1.16
CA ARG A 106 -11.38 4.80 -0.36
C ARG A 106 -11.69 4.92 1.13
N ARG A 107 -12.01 6.11 1.59
CA ARG A 107 -12.37 6.33 2.99
C ARG A 107 -13.63 5.55 3.38
N ALA A 108 -14.67 5.59 2.54
CA ALA A 108 -15.90 4.82 2.77
C ALA A 108 -15.64 3.30 2.78
N GLN A 109 -14.80 2.80 1.86
CA GLN A 109 -14.40 1.40 1.80
C GLN A 109 -13.68 0.96 3.08
N LEU A 110 -12.67 1.71 3.53
CA LEU A 110 -11.92 1.42 4.74
C LEU A 110 -12.83 1.44 5.98
N LEU A 111 -13.73 2.43 6.07
CA LEU A 111 -14.73 2.50 7.14
C LEU A 111 -15.64 1.28 7.18
N ALA A 112 -16.09 0.78 6.02
CA ALA A 112 -16.90 -0.43 5.93
C ALA A 112 -16.17 -1.69 6.46
N HIS A 113 -14.84 -1.69 6.45
CA HIS A 113 -13.99 -2.72 7.03
C HIS A 113 -13.57 -2.44 8.48
N GLY A 114 -14.05 -1.37 9.10
CA GLY A 114 -13.71 -1.01 10.49
C GLY A 114 -12.38 -0.27 10.63
N ILE A 115 -11.91 0.38 9.56
CA ILE A 115 -10.70 1.23 9.53
C ILE A 115 -11.15 2.68 9.34
N ASP A 116 -11.25 3.45 10.42
CA ASP A 116 -11.72 4.86 10.40
C ASP A 116 -10.57 5.81 10.76
N PHE A 117 -9.69 6.05 9.77
CA PHE A 117 -8.55 6.97 9.91
C PHE A 117 -8.51 7.96 8.73
N PRO A 118 -7.87 9.15 8.92
CA PRO A 118 -7.65 10.10 7.83
C PRO A 118 -6.93 9.46 6.65
N VAL A 119 -7.46 9.68 5.43
CA VAL A 119 -6.88 9.19 4.18
C VAL A 119 -6.26 10.36 3.42
N PHE A 120 -5.00 10.21 3.04
CA PHE A 120 -4.26 11.10 2.17
C PHE A 120 -4.00 10.38 0.84
N THR A 121 -4.42 10.99 -0.24
CA THR A 121 -4.10 10.53 -1.60
C THR A 121 -2.77 11.14 -2.05
N ASN A 122 -2.05 10.40 -2.88
CA ASN A 122 -0.78 10.80 -3.44
C ASN A 122 -0.62 10.23 -4.85
N GLN A 123 0.29 10.78 -5.63
CA GLN A 123 0.72 10.22 -6.90
C GLN A 123 2.24 10.31 -7.00
N GLY A 124 2.87 9.18 -7.37
CA GLY A 124 4.32 9.08 -7.45
C GLY A 124 5.01 8.84 -6.10
N PRO A 125 6.26 9.30 -5.92
CA PRO A 125 7.04 9.05 -4.71
C PRO A 125 6.38 9.64 -3.46
N LYS A 126 6.36 8.89 -2.34
CA LYS A 126 5.67 9.30 -1.10
C LYS A 126 6.46 10.29 -0.21
N GLY A 127 7.75 10.48 -0.45
CA GLY A 127 8.62 11.34 0.40
C GLY A 127 8.07 12.74 0.66
N PRO A 128 7.70 13.52 -0.37
CA PRO A 128 7.13 14.86 -0.19
C PRO A 128 5.81 14.84 0.62
N ALA A 129 4.93 13.87 0.37
CA ALA A 129 3.68 13.73 1.12
C ALA A 129 3.92 13.37 2.60
N LEU A 130 4.92 12.50 2.87
CA LEU A 130 5.34 12.17 4.22
C LEU A 130 5.85 13.41 4.96
N GLN A 131 6.66 14.23 4.32
CA GLN A 131 7.13 15.48 4.93
C GLN A 131 5.96 16.39 5.31
N ALA A 132 4.99 16.61 4.43
CA ALA A 132 3.81 17.41 4.70
C ALA A 132 2.95 16.83 5.84
N ILE A 133 2.80 15.51 5.91
CA ILE A 133 2.09 14.84 7.01
C ILE A 133 2.83 15.04 8.34
N LEU A 134 4.15 14.88 8.38
CA LEU A 134 4.95 15.11 9.59
C LEU A 134 4.90 16.56 10.05
N GLU A 135 4.94 17.51 9.14
CA GLU A 135 4.76 18.94 9.44
C GLU A 135 3.38 19.24 10.04
N LYS A 136 2.33 18.57 9.54
CA LYS A 136 0.97 18.74 10.05
C LYS A 136 0.77 18.13 11.44
N TYR A 137 1.27 16.90 11.65
CA TYR A 137 1.00 16.14 12.89
C TYR A 137 2.03 16.40 13.99
N GLN A 138 3.24 16.84 13.67
CA GLN A 138 4.34 17.08 14.62
C GLN A 138 4.53 15.94 15.62
N PRO A 139 4.65 14.67 15.16
CA PRO A 139 4.67 13.51 16.04
C PRO A 139 5.97 13.42 16.84
N SER A 140 5.91 12.75 18.02
CA SER A 140 7.13 12.43 18.80
C SER A 140 8.02 11.42 18.08
N LYS A 141 7.44 10.48 17.37
CA LYS A 141 8.06 9.46 16.50
C LYS A 141 7.13 9.16 15.34
N ALA A 142 7.65 8.63 14.25
CA ALA A 142 6.80 8.20 13.14
C ALA A 142 7.33 6.91 12.49
N VAL A 143 6.39 6.12 11.99
CA VAL A 143 6.68 4.91 11.22
C VAL A 143 5.85 4.92 9.94
N ILE A 144 6.48 4.66 8.78
CA ILE A 144 5.77 4.34 7.53
C ILE A 144 5.73 2.82 7.33
N ILE A 145 4.58 2.32 6.88
CA ILE A 145 4.34 0.93 6.46
C ILE A 145 3.95 0.98 4.99
N ASP A 146 4.69 0.28 4.13
CA ASP A 146 4.48 0.30 2.68
C ASP A 146 5.02 -1.00 2.06
N ASP A 147 4.47 -1.46 0.94
CA ASP A 147 4.90 -2.68 0.25
C ASP A 147 5.96 -2.42 -0.83
N LEU A 148 6.18 -1.17 -1.25
CA LEU A 148 7.06 -0.85 -2.35
C LEU A 148 8.39 -0.24 -1.90
N ALA A 149 9.50 -0.91 -2.25
CA ALA A 149 10.86 -0.47 -1.95
C ALA A 149 11.15 0.97 -2.39
N GLN A 150 10.58 1.42 -3.51
CA GLN A 150 10.74 2.78 -4.03
C GLN A 150 10.14 3.85 -3.11
N HIS A 151 9.03 3.57 -2.42
CA HIS A 151 8.43 4.49 -1.46
C HIS A 151 9.29 4.61 -0.20
N HIS A 152 9.89 3.51 0.24
CA HIS A 152 10.89 3.52 1.32
C HIS A 152 12.15 4.28 0.93
N GLY A 153 12.61 4.16 -0.33
CA GLY A 153 13.72 4.96 -0.87
C GLY A 153 13.41 6.45 -0.82
N SER A 154 12.24 6.85 -1.31
CA SER A 154 11.78 8.24 -1.26
C SER A 154 11.61 8.75 0.19
N ALA A 155 11.08 7.93 1.10
CA ALA A 155 10.99 8.27 2.52
C ALA A 155 12.38 8.47 3.14
N LYS A 156 13.36 7.62 2.81
CA LYS A 156 14.74 7.74 3.27
C LYS A 156 15.39 9.05 2.84
N GLU A 157 15.09 9.53 1.62
CA GLU A 157 15.63 10.78 1.09
C GLU A 157 15.02 12.01 1.76
N HIS A 158 13.69 12.04 1.95
CA HIS A 158 12.97 13.23 2.40
C HIS A 158 12.82 13.31 3.93
N VAL A 159 12.63 12.17 4.57
CA VAL A 159 12.34 12.05 6.02
C VAL A 159 13.15 10.91 6.65
N PRO A 160 14.50 10.97 6.63
CA PRO A 160 15.36 9.86 7.02
C PRO A 160 15.21 9.42 8.48
N HIS A 161 14.66 10.28 9.32
CA HIS A 161 14.53 10.09 10.77
C HIS A 161 13.33 9.23 11.18
N ILE A 162 12.43 8.88 10.27
CA ILE A 162 11.29 8.00 10.59
C ILE A 162 11.63 6.54 10.37
N ASP A 163 11.00 5.66 11.13
CA ASP A 163 11.08 4.23 10.91
C ASP A 163 10.32 3.81 9.64
N ARG A 164 10.80 2.78 8.95
CA ARG A 164 10.27 2.30 7.67
C ARG A 164 10.13 0.79 7.71
N LEU A 165 8.89 0.30 7.70
CA LEU A 165 8.56 -1.12 7.65
C LEU A 165 8.07 -1.47 6.25
N HIS A 166 8.80 -2.32 5.53
CA HIS A 166 8.33 -2.95 4.31
C HIS A 166 7.40 -4.10 4.69
N LEU A 167 6.12 -4.00 4.31
CA LEU A 167 5.10 -5.02 4.53
C LEU A 167 4.29 -5.20 3.26
N CYS A 168 4.34 -6.39 2.67
CA CYS A 168 3.45 -6.82 1.60
C CYS A 168 2.59 -7.97 2.13
N GLY A 169 1.34 -7.66 2.44
CA GLY A 169 0.42 -8.62 3.04
C GLY A 169 -0.21 -9.62 2.06
N GLU A 170 0.04 -9.46 0.75
CA GLU A 170 -0.41 -10.38 -0.29
C GLU A 170 0.65 -11.45 -0.58
N PRO A 171 0.43 -12.72 -0.16
CA PRO A 171 1.44 -13.78 -0.29
C PRO A 171 1.82 -14.11 -1.74
N THR A 172 0.91 -13.87 -2.69
CA THR A 172 1.18 -14.15 -4.11
C THR A 172 2.04 -13.06 -4.74
N LEU A 173 2.01 -11.83 -4.20
CA LEU A 173 2.81 -10.71 -4.67
C LEU A 173 4.16 -10.62 -3.96
N ALA A 174 4.21 -10.88 -2.66
CA ALA A 174 5.40 -10.67 -1.83
C ALA A 174 6.71 -11.25 -2.39
N PRO A 175 6.74 -12.46 -3.03
CA PRO A 175 7.94 -12.99 -3.66
C PRO A 175 8.39 -12.25 -4.92
N HIS A 176 7.53 -11.43 -5.51
CA HIS A 176 7.74 -10.78 -6.81
C HIS A 176 8.11 -9.30 -6.72
N ILE A 177 8.22 -8.75 -5.52
CA ILE A 177 8.59 -7.35 -5.32
C ILE A 177 10.00 -7.20 -4.73
N THR A 178 10.66 -6.11 -5.10
CA THR A 178 11.98 -5.77 -4.56
C THR A 178 11.92 -5.60 -3.04
N CYS A 179 12.81 -6.25 -2.31
CA CYS A 179 12.90 -6.12 -0.86
C CYS A 179 13.49 -4.76 -0.45
N GLY A 180 12.67 -3.91 0.16
CA GLY A 180 13.11 -2.59 0.62
C GLY A 180 14.19 -2.65 1.72
N PHE A 181 14.20 -3.72 2.52
CA PHE A 181 15.24 -3.94 3.54
C PHE A 181 16.59 -4.30 2.90
N GLU A 182 16.62 -5.24 1.96
CA GLU A 182 17.84 -5.63 1.24
C GLU A 182 18.39 -4.48 0.38
N ALA A 183 17.49 -3.65 -0.17
CA ALA A 183 17.87 -2.44 -0.90
C ALA A 183 18.39 -1.31 0.03
N GLY A 184 18.37 -1.51 1.35
CA GLY A 184 18.82 -0.51 2.33
C GLY A 184 17.87 0.68 2.47
N HIS A 185 16.64 0.55 2.06
CA HIS A 185 15.61 1.59 2.10
C HIS A 185 14.68 1.47 3.31
N ALA A 186 14.39 0.26 3.78
CA ALA A 186 13.57 -0.01 4.96
C ALA A 186 14.41 -0.52 6.14
N HIS A 187 13.89 -0.38 7.36
CA HIS A 187 14.53 -0.88 8.58
C HIS A 187 14.21 -2.35 8.88
N ALA A 188 13.11 -2.85 8.31
CA ALA A 188 12.71 -4.26 8.35
C ALA A 188 11.82 -4.60 7.15
N ARG A 189 11.72 -5.91 6.81
CA ARG A 189 10.67 -6.48 5.99
C ARG A 189 9.92 -7.55 6.78
N ILE A 190 8.61 -7.38 6.93
CA ILE A 190 7.74 -8.31 7.66
C ILE A 190 6.41 -8.35 6.93
N ASP A 191 6.12 -9.46 6.24
CA ASP A 191 4.99 -9.56 5.30
C ASP A 191 3.68 -10.07 5.95
N THR A 192 3.61 -10.15 7.29
CA THR A 192 2.38 -10.51 8.02
C THR A 192 2.11 -9.54 9.16
N TRP A 193 0.85 -9.16 9.35
CA TRP A 193 0.45 -8.26 10.45
C TRP A 193 0.66 -8.87 11.84
N GLU A 194 0.58 -10.20 11.98
CA GLU A 194 0.88 -10.90 13.23
C GLU A 194 2.31 -10.60 13.72
N HIS A 195 3.29 -10.63 12.82
CA HIS A 195 4.68 -10.35 13.16
C HIS A 195 5.03 -8.86 13.09
N ALA A 196 4.31 -8.09 12.26
CA ALA A 196 4.54 -6.64 12.14
C ALA A 196 4.07 -5.87 13.37
N LEU A 197 2.94 -6.25 13.97
CA LEU A 197 2.37 -5.53 15.12
C LEU A 197 3.35 -5.40 16.32
N PRO A 198 3.99 -6.46 16.82
CA PRO A 198 4.96 -6.31 17.92
C PRO A 198 6.19 -5.47 17.54
N TRP A 199 6.66 -5.57 16.29
CA TRP A 199 7.74 -4.72 15.80
C TRP A 199 7.33 -3.25 15.82
N LEU A 200 6.15 -2.92 15.28
CA LEU A 200 5.61 -1.56 15.25
C LEU A 200 5.44 -0.98 16.65
N LEU A 201 4.84 -1.74 17.57
CA LEU A 201 4.67 -1.30 18.97
C LEU A 201 6.02 -1.00 19.66
N SER A 202 7.09 -1.70 19.30
CA SER A 202 8.43 -1.44 19.83
C SER A 202 9.06 -0.13 19.34
N ARG A 203 8.49 0.51 18.32
CA ARG A 203 8.96 1.76 17.70
C ARG A 203 8.20 3.00 18.17
N LEU A 204 7.09 2.82 18.85
CA LEU A 204 6.28 3.88 19.42
C LEU A 204 6.78 4.25 20.83
#